data_4feca9c852f022a66849e021990627df
#
_entry.id   4feca9c852f022a66849e021990627df
#
_cell.length_a   1.000
_cell.length_b   1.000
_cell.length_c   1.000
_cell.angle_alpha   90.00
_cell.angle_beta   90.00
_cell.angle_gamma   90.00
#
_symmetry.space_group_name_H-M   'P 1'
#
loop_
_entity.id
_entity.type
_entity.pdbx_description
1 polymer ?
#
loop_
_entity_poly.entity_id
_entity_poly.type
_entity_poly.pdbx_seq_one_letter_code
_entity_poly.pdbx_strand_id
1 'polypeptide(L)'
;GQANPAPTADDGIDRFSFDTLLFLYLFIRLILPIHILVVSLHRCISNFKHISNNTKMKRIFGFVLSIWVSVGVSAQHTLTLDSCRAMALKNNKELRISAEKINVAHYEKKAAFTNYLPKIAAMGTYMRTQKEISLLSNDQKGAIGNIGTAAQGSIQETFQQLAASSPELGALLQPLAPLIPGIGNKLNGIGQGLVDALHTDTRNMYAGAVTLTQPIFMGGKIAAYNKITRYAEQLAQSQHATGMQDIILGTDQAYWQVISLVNKKKLAESYLRLVQQLDSDIDKMIAEGVATKADGLSVKVKVNEAEIKLTQVEDGLSLSKMVLCQLCGIPLNEDIRLADEEVENLLVADEAQASDNVATALANREELRSLDLAAKIYAQKVNVTRAEFLPTVALTANYMVTNPSLVNGFENKFRGMWAVGAMVKIPIWNWGEGMYKVKAAKAEANIARYQLSDVKEKVELQVNQATFKVNEAGKKLAMATKNMEKAEENLRYAKLGFSEGVIPTSNVLEAQTAWLSAQSDKIDAQIDVKLTQVYLRKSMGTLK
;
A
#
# COMPACT_ATOMS: atom_id res chain seq x y z
N GLY A 1 71.62 -6.33 -12.07
CA GLY A 1 70.96 -7.58 -12.42
C GLY A 1 69.55 -7.63 -11.99
N GLN A 2 68.77 -7.96 -12.93
CA GLN A 2 67.36 -8.42 -12.84
C GLN A 2 66.20 -7.36 -12.82
N ALA A 3 65.54 -7.47 -13.83
CA ALA A 3 64.31 -7.06 -14.47
C ALA A 3 63.10 -6.84 -13.57
N ASN A 4 62.43 -5.71 -13.85
CA ASN A 4 61.04 -5.44 -13.49
C ASN A 4 60.09 -6.16 -14.46
N PRO A 5 59.03 -6.83 -14.02
CA PRO A 5 57.90 -7.15 -14.89
C PRO A 5 56.86 -6.06 -14.84
N ALA A 6 56.23 -5.84 -16.01
CA ALA A 6 55.21 -4.86 -16.31
C ALA A 6 53.88 -5.05 -15.51
N PRO A 7 53.07 -3.99 -15.35
CA PRO A 7 51.74 -4.10 -14.74
C PRO A 7 50.76 -4.71 -15.74
N THR A 8 50.09 -5.77 -15.31
CA THR A 8 48.93 -6.34 -15.99
C THR A 8 47.73 -5.38 -15.86
N ALA A 9 47.17 -5.03 -17.00
CA ALA A 9 45.88 -4.40 -17.10
C ALA A 9 44.80 -5.30 -16.47
N ASP A 10 44.09 -4.80 -15.48
CA ASP A 10 42.89 -5.45 -14.98
C ASP A 10 41.66 -4.60 -15.34
N ASP A 11 40.77 -5.28 -16.04
CA ASP A 11 39.64 -4.73 -16.73
C ASP A 11 38.57 -4.21 -15.75
N GLY A 12 38.32 -2.92 -15.79
CA GLY A 12 37.08 -2.31 -15.27
C GLY A 12 35.90 -2.69 -16.13
N ILE A 13 35.34 -3.89 -15.95
CA ILE A 13 34.00 -4.22 -16.46
C ILE A 13 32.99 -3.73 -15.45
N ASP A 14 32.42 -2.57 -15.79
CA ASP A 14 31.25 -2.02 -15.12
C ASP A 14 30.15 -3.08 -14.98
N ARG A 15 29.68 -3.26 -13.77
CA ARG A 15 28.47 -4.02 -13.44
C ARG A 15 27.27 -3.30 -14.06
N PHE A 16 26.98 -3.58 -15.31
CA PHE A 16 25.64 -3.32 -15.85
C PHE A 16 24.64 -4.14 -15.02
N SER A 17 23.73 -3.41 -14.37
CA SER A 17 22.65 -3.97 -13.56
C SER A 17 21.87 -5.02 -14.38
N PHE A 18 21.58 -6.17 -13.75
CA PHE A 18 20.80 -7.27 -14.31
C PHE A 18 19.45 -6.80 -14.87
N ASP A 19 18.91 -5.71 -14.33
CA ASP A 19 17.67 -5.07 -14.78
C ASP A 19 17.80 -4.38 -16.15
N THR A 20 18.98 -3.84 -16.49
CA THR A 20 19.25 -3.23 -17.80
C THR A 20 19.36 -4.29 -18.90
N LEU A 21 19.94 -5.42 -18.58
CA LEU A 21 20.03 -6.57 -19.50
C LEU A 21 18.67 -7.24 -19.69
N LEU A 22 17.84 -7.33 -18.66
CA LEU A 22 16.49 -7.85 -18.74
C LEU A 22 15.56 -6.92 -19.55
N PHE A 23 15.71 -5.60 -19.38
CA PHE A 23 14.97 -4.60 -20.17
C PHE A 23 15.38 -4.63 -21.66
N LEU A 24 16.68 -4.74 -21.94
CA LEU A 24 17.19 -4.87 -23.30
C LEU A 24 16.73 -6.20 -23.95
N TYR A 25 16.71 -7.29 -23.19
CA TYR A 25 16.23 -8.60 -23.66
C TYR A 25 14.73 -8.59 -23.96
N LEU A 26 13.91 -7.97 -23.10
CA LEU A 26 12.47 -7.80 -23.33
C LEU A 26 12.17 -6.85 -24.49
N PHE A 27 12.93 -5.75 -24.62
CA PHE A 27 12.81 -4.79 -25.73
C PHE A 27 13.19 -5.41 -27.08
N ILE A 28 14.26 -6.21 -27.12
CA ILE A 28 14.69 -6.96 -28.31
C ILE A 28 13.66 -8.05 -28.66
N ARG A 29 13.03 -8.69 -27.69
CA ARG A 29 12.04 -9.74 -27.92
C ARG A 29 10.70 -9.21 -28.42
N LEU A 30 10.36 -7.95 -28.11
CA LEU A 30 9.11 -7.31 -28.50
C LEU A 30 9.20 -6.63 -29.88
N ILE A 31 10.35 -6.04 -30.25
CA ILE A 31 10.52 -5.21 -31.45
C ILE A 31 11.17 -6.00 -32.60
N LEU A 32 12.06 -6.94 -32.30
CA LEU A 32 12.74 -7.75 -33.31
C LEU A 32 11.79 -8.57 -34.21
N PRO A 33 10.70 -9.20 -33.70
CA PRO A 33 9.78 -9.94 -34.56
C PRO A 33 9.03 -9.04 -35.54
N ILE A 34 8.72 -7.79 -35.18
CA ILE A 34 8.00 -6.87 -36.04
C ILE A 34 8.92 -6.36 -37.17
N HIS A 35 10.17 -6.05 -36.87
CA HIS A 35 11.12 -5.59 -37.86
C HIS A 35 11.56 -6.71 -38.82
N ILE A 36 11.75 -7.93 -38.32
CA ILE A 36 12.05 -9.11 -39.18
C ILE A 36 10.83 -9.46 -40.04
N LEU A 37 9.61 -9.27 -39.51
CA LEU A 37 8.37 -9.50 -40.24
C LEU A 37 8.21 -8.47 -41.42
N VAL A 38 8.47 -7.19 -41.17
CA VAL A 38 8.38 -6.12 -42.18
C VAL A 38 9.49 -6.27 -43.23
N VAL A 39 10.72 -6.60 -42.83
CA VAL A 39 11.84 -6.79 -43.76
C VAL A 39 11.68 -8.08 -44.58
N SER A 40 11.17 -9.17 -43.96
CA SER A 40 10.87 -10.40 -44.70
C SER A 40 9.66 -10.23 -45.65
N LEU A 41 8.64 -9.46 -45.23
CA LEU A 41 7.51 -9.11 -46.11
C LEU A 41 7.97 -8.27 -47.32
N HIS A 42 8.85 -7.28 -47.11
CA HIS A 42 9.39 -6.43 -48.19
C HIS A 42 10.30 -7.25 -49.15
N ARG A 43 11.10 -8.18 -48.61
CA ARG A 43 11.90 -9.11 -49.43
C ARG A 43 11.04 -10.13 -50.19
N CYS A 44 9.94 -10.61 -49.57
CA CYS A 44 8.97 -11.47 -50.26
C CYS A 44 8.26 -10.73 -51.43
N ILE A 45 7.83 -9.48 -51.19
CA ILE A 45 7.13 -8.67 -52.20
C ILE A 45 8.09 -8.29 -53.34
N SER A 46 9.36 -7.99 -53.07
CA SER A 46 10.37 -7.67 -54.10
C SER A 46 10.75 -8.89 -54.95
N ASN A 47 10.82 -10.07 -54.34
CA ASN A 47 11.05 -11.33 -55.09
C ASN A 47 9.84 -11.82 -55.88
N PHE A 48 8.62 -11.34 -55.55
CA PHE A 48 7.39 -11.72 -56.26
C PHE A 48 7.30 -11.15 -57.67
N LYS A 49 7.99 -10.04 -57.98
CA LYS A 49 8.07 -9.46 -59.33
C LYS A 49 8.89 -10.32 -60.33
N HIS A 50 9.71 -11.27 -59.82
CA HIS A 50 10.56 -12.11 -60.69
C HIS A 50 10.03 -13.53 -60.92
N ILE A 51 8.92 -13.95 -60.26
CA ILE A 51 8.40 -15.32 -60.36
C ILE A 51 6.98 -15.30 -60.98
N SER A 52 6.86 -14.77 -62.18
CA SER A 52 5.55 -14.59 -62.84
C SER A 52 5.04 -15.80 -63.64
N ASN A 53 5.73 -16.96 -63.67
CA ASN A 53 5.37 -18.01 -64.63
C ASN A 53 5.17 -19.43 -64.11
N ASN A 54 4.91 -19.63 -62.81
CA ASN A 54 4.69 -21.00 -62.31
C ASN A 54 3.34 -21.15 -61.56
N THR A 55 2.36 -21.75 -62.24
CA THR A 55 0.98 -21.96 -61.76
C THR A 55 0.88 -22.85 -60.49
N LYS A 56 1.88 -23.70 -60.22
CA LYS A 56 1.92 -24.53 -59.01
C LYS A 56 2.25 -23.71 -57.75
N MET A 57 3.10 -22.69 -57.87
CA MET A 57 3.46 -21.80 -56.75
C MET A 57 2.30 -20.86 -56.37
N LYS A 58 1.48 -20.42 -57.33
CA LYS A 58 0.28 -19.61 -57.03
C LYS A 58 -0.75 -20.37 -56.18
N ARG A 59 -0.88 -21.70 -56.38
CA ARG A 59 -1.78 -22.53 -55.57
C ARG A 59 -1.26 -22.76 -54.12
N ILE A 60 0.06 -22.92 -53.98
CA ILE A 60 0.68 -23.05 -52.64
C ILE A 60 0.60 -21.75 -51.85
N PHE A 61 0.83 -20.60 -52.52
CA PHE A 61 0.73 -19.29 -51.85
C PHE A 61 -0.72 -18.93 -51.49
N GLY A 62 -1.70 -19.28 -52.34
CA GLY A 62 -3.12 -19.16 -52.02
C GLY A 62 -3.52 -20.03 -50.81
N PHE A 63 -2.93 -21.22 -50.70
CA PHE A 63 -3.20 -22.12 -49.56
C PHE A 63 -2.54 -21.63 -48.23
N VAL A 64 -1.34 -21.08 -48.33
CA VAL A 64 -0.66 -20.46 -47.17
C VAL A 64 -1.35 -19.18 -46.72
N LEU A 65 -1.81 -18.35 -47.67
CA LEU A 65 -2.55 -17.11 -47.37
C LEU A 65 -3.95 -17.43 -46.78
N SER A 66 -4.62 -18.50 -47.24
CA SER A 66 -5.90 -18.94 -46.64
C SER A 66 -5.74 -19.52 -45.22
N ILE A 67 -4.60 -20.15 -44.91
CA ILE A 67 -4.28 -20.62 -43.54
C ILE A 67 -3.98 -19.41 -42.61
N TRP A 68 -3.38 -18.33 -43.14
CA TRP A 68 -3.12 -17.11 -42.33
C TRP A 68 -4.38 -16.28 -42.07
N VAL A 69 -5.36 -16.27 -42.98
CA VAL A 69 -6.64 -15.59 -42.77
C VAL A 69 -7.54 -16.35 -41.80
N SER A 70 -7.36 -17.67 -41.63
CA SER A 70 -8.14 -18.46 -40.67
C SER A 70 -7.66 -18.38 -39.22
N VAL A 71 -6.51 -17.75 -38.93
CA VAL A 71 -6.00 -17.54 -37.55
C VAL A 71 -6.51 -16.24 -36.92
N GLY A 72 -7.22 -15.41 -37.67
CA GLY A 72 -7.85 -14.16 -37.21
C GLY A 72 -9.28 -14.32 -36.69
N VAL A 73 -9.77 -15.54 -36.44
CA VAL A 73 -11.00 -15.74 -35.66
C VAL A 73 -10.66 -15.43 -34.23
N SER A 74 -10.97 -14.23 -33.78
CA SER A 74 -11.06 -13.87 -32.36
C SER A 74 -11.95 -14.95 -31.72
N ALA A 75 -11.35 -15.93 -31.07
CA ALA A 75 -12.07 -16.80 -30.19
C ALA A 75 -12.68 -15.86 -29.13
N GLN A 76 -13.99 -15.61 -29.24
CA GLN A 76 -14.73 -14.94 -28.17
C GLN A 76 -14.48 -15.77 -26.92
N HIS A 77 -13.61 -15.26 -26.04
CA HIS A 77 -13.31 -15.92 -24.77
C HIS A 77 -14.57 -15.90 -23.92
N THR A 78 -15.24 -17.06 -23.87
CA THR A 78 -16.31 -17.26 -22.89
C THR A 78 -15.69 -17.25 -21.50
N LEU A 79 -16.05 -16.26 -20.71
CA LEU A 79 -15.56 -16.09 -19.34
C LEU A 79 -16.40 -16.93 -18.38
N THR A 80 -15.74 -17.83 -17.65
CA THR A 80 -16.35 -18.55 -16.52
C THR A 80 -16.24 -17.71 -15.25
N LEU A 81 -17.07 -17.99 -14.26
CA LEU A 81 -17.01 -17.32 -12.95
C LEU A 81 -15.61 -17.44 -12.32
N ASP A 82 -15.01 -18.63 -12.36
CA ASP A 82 -13.67 -18.87 -11.81
C ASP A 82 -12.57 -18.11 -12.58
N SER A 83 -12.70 -17.97 -13.91
CA SER A 83 -11.77 -17.15 -14.69
C SER A 83 -11.89 -15.67 -14.36
N CYS A 84 -13.12 -15.15 -14.15
CA CYS A 84 -13.36 -13.79 -13.70
C CYS A 84 -12.75 -13.52 -12.31
N ARG A 85 -12.94 -14.44 -11.36
CA ARG A 85 -12.31 -14.37 -10.02
C ARG A 85 -10.80 -14.32 -10.11
N ALA A 86 -10.19 -15.24 -10.89
CA ALA A 86 -8.74 -15.30 -11.06
C ALA A 86 -8.17 -14.02 -11.69
N MET A 87 -8.85 -13.45 -12.70
CA MET A 87 -8.46 -12.18 -13.31
C MET A 87 -8.63 -11.00 -12.34
N ALA A 88 -9.74 -10.94 -11.61
CA ALA A 88 -9.97 -9.90 -10.62
C ALA A 88 -8.89 -9.91 -9.53
N LEU A 89 -8.58 -11.07 -8.94
CA LEU A 89 -7.51 -11.21 -7.95
C LEU A 89 -6.14 -10.81 -8.49
N LYS A 90 -5.84 -11.09 -9.76
CA LYS A 90 -4.56 -10.76 -10.38
C LYS A 90 -4.43 -9.28 -10.74
N ASN A 91 -5.50 -8.66 -11.22
CA ASN A 91 -5.46 -7.33 -11.82
C ASN A 91 -5.93 -6.21 -10.90
N ASN A 92 -6.64 -6.53 -9.81
CA ASN A 92 -7.22 -5.54 -8.90
C ASN A 92 -6.13 -4.70 -8.22
N LYS A 93 -6.27 -3.36 -8.33
CA LYS A 93 -5.30 -2.41 -7.78
C LYS A 93 -5.36 -2.33 -6.25
N GLU A 94 -6.54 -2.48 -5.65
CA GLU A 94 -6.68 -2.46 -4.17
C GLU A 94 -5.95 -3.65 -3.54
N LEU A 95 -6.00 -4.82 -4.20
CA LEU A 95 -5.29 -5.99 -3.73
C LEU A 95 -3.76 -5.80 -3.84
N ARG A 96 -3.28 -5.18 -4.93
CA ARG A 96 -1.86 -4.81 -5.06
C ARG A 96 -1.45 -3.81 -3.99
N ILE A 97 -2.28 -2.80 -3.70
CA ILE A 97 -2.02 -1.85 -2.60
C ILE A 97 -1.96 -2.58 -1.26
N SER A 98 -2.85 -3.53 -0.99
CA SER A 98 -2.82 -4.30 0.27
C SER A 98 -1.60 -5.23 0.35
N ALA A 99 -1.12 -5.78 -0.78
CA ALA A 99 0.14 -6.52 -0.83
C ALA A 99 1.35 -5.64 -0.52
N GLU A 100 1.40 -4.39 -1.03
CA GLU A 100 2.45 -3.44 -0.68
C GLU A 100 2.39 -3.03 0.81
N LYS A 101 1.21 -2.97 1.42
CA LYS A 101 1.10 -2.75 2.88
C LYS A 101 1.75 -3.90 3.69
N ILE A 102 1.70 -5.14 3.20
CA ILE A 102 2.43 -6.25 3.82
C ILE A 102 3.94 -6.03 3.70
N ASN A 103 4.43 -5.58 2.52
CA ASN A 103 5.84 -5.24 2.32
C ASN A 103 6.29 -4.11 3.27
N VAL A 104 5.49 -3.05 3.42
CA VAL A 104 5.76 -1.97 4.38
C VAL A 104 5.90 -2.54 5.79
N ALA A 105 4.91 -3.30 6.27
CA ALA A 105 4.95 -3.88 7.61
C ALA A 105 6.13 -4.85 7.81
N HIS A 106 6.50 -5.60 6.77
CA HIS A 106 7.68 -6.47 6.77
C HIS A 106 8.99 -5.68 6.96
N TYR A 107 9.17 -4.57 6.23
CA TYR A 107 10.35 -3.73 6.38
C TYR A 107 10.35 -2.96 7.69
N GLU A 108 9.20 -2.51 8.19
CA GLU A 108 9.07 -1.92 9.54
C GLU A 108 9.47 -2.91 10.64
N LYS A 109 9.09 -4.18 10.52
CA LYS A 109 9.54 -5.24 11.43
C LYS A 109 11.07 -5.43 11.37
N LYS A 110 11.67 -5.41 10.17
CA LYS A 110 13.14 -5.44 10.03
C LYS A 110 13.79 -4.21 10.65
N ALA A 111 13.23 -3.02 10.40
CA ALA A 111 13.69 -1.77 11.00
C ALA A 111 13.57 -1.79 12.54
N ALA A 112 12.49 -2.35 13.08
CA ALA A 112 12.33 -2.52 14.52
C ALA A 112 13.41 -3.40 15.14
N PHE A 113 13.82 -4.46 14.45
CA PHE A 113 14.92 -5.33 14.90
C PHE A 113 16.25 -4.59 15.00
N THR A 114 16.52 -3.62 14.09
CA THR A 114 17.77 -2.85 14.14
C THR A 114 17.92 -2.02 15.42
N ASN A 115 16.86 -1.83 16.20
CA ASN A 115 16.95 -1.17 17.50
C ASN A 115 17.72 -2.00 18.55
N TYR A 116 17.98 -3.28 18.30
CA TYR A 116 18.89 -4.09 19.10
C TYR A 116 20.37 -3.87 18.75
N LEU A 117 20.66 -3.33 17.56
CA LEU A 117 22.01 -3.20 17.03
C LEU A 117 22.64 -1.86 17.40
N PRO A 118 23.98 -1.77 17.41
CA PRO A 118 24.67 -0.50 17.61
C PRO A 118 24.31 0.50 16.52
N LYS A 119 24.07 1.76 16.92
CA LYS A 119 23.85 2.87 16.00
C LYS A 119 25.11 3.71 15.93
N ILE A 120 25.59 3.95 14.72
CA ILE A 120 26.74 4.80 14.45
C ILE A 120 26.24 6.06 13.77
N ALA A 121 26.60 7.22 14.31
CA ALA A 121 26.30 8.52 13.74
C ALA A 121 27.57 9.34 13.64
N ALA A 122 27.74 10.11 12.57
CA ALA A 122 28.81 11.08 12.42
C ALA A 122 28.19 12.49 12.33
N MET A 123 28.79 13.46 13.02
CA MET A 123 28.40 14.86 12.91
C MET A 123 29.65 15.72 12.74
N GLY A 124 29.52 16.79 11.93
CA GLY A 124 30.55 17.80 11.75
C GLY A 124 29.94 19.17 11.96
N THR A 125 30.69 20.04 12.64
CA THR A 125 30.29 21.44 12.88
C THR A 125 31.44 22.35 12.52
N TYR A 126 31.16 23.42 11.81
CA TYR A 126 32.02 24.57 11.62
C TYR A 126 31.35 25.79 12.22
N MET A 127 32.08 26.55 13.03
CA MET A 127 31.60 27.79 13.62
C MET A 127 32.66 28.85 13.48
N ARG A 128 32.23 30.04 13.04
CA ARG A 128 33.07 31.23 13.00
C ARG A 128 32.53 32.24 13.99
N THR A 129 33.39 32.68 14.93
CA THR A 129 33.06 33.68 15.93
C THR A 129 33.63 35.04 15.51
N GLN A 130 32.96 36.14 15.89
CA GLN A 130 33.42 37.48 15.61
C GLN A 130 34.68 37.84 16.42
N LYS A 131 34.77 37.32 17.63
CA LYS A 131 35.89 37.57 18.56
C LYS A 131 36.52 36.25 18.96
N GLU A 132 37.80 36.28 19.26
CA GLU A 132 38.50 35.12 19.83
C GLU A 132 38.00 34.80 21.23
N ILE A 133 37.87 33.52 21.53
CA ILE A 133 37.63 33.04 22.88
C ILE A 133 39.00 32.81 23.51
N SER A 134 39.41 33.72 24.39
CA SER A 134 40.72 33.67 25.07
C SER A 134 40.55 33.02 26.47
N LEU A 135 41.50 32.17 26.83
CA LEU A 135 41.60 31.59 28.17
C LEU A 135 41.98 32.60 29.23
N LEU A 136 42.73 33.67 28.84
CA LEU A 136 43.19 34.72 29.72
C LEU A 136 42.38 35.98 29.45
N SER A 137 41.93 36.69 30.48
CA SER A 137 41.39 38.04 30.37
C SER A 137 42.49 39.02 29.93
N ASN A 138 42.11 40.17 29.38
CA ASN A 138 43.08 41.21 28.99
C ASN A 138 43.93 41.67 30.17
N ASP A 139 43.36 41.73 31.37
CA ASP A 139 44.06 42.13 32.60
C ASP A 139 45.09 41.05 33.01
N GLN A 140 44.73 39.76 32.89
CA GLN A 140 45.64 38.68 33.17
C GLN A 140 46.78 38.62 32.16
N LYS A 141 46.51 38.88 30.86
CA LYS A 141 47.54 38.96 29.81
C LYS A 141 48.51 40.13 30.12
N GLY A 142 47.99 41.27 30.53
CA GLY A 142 48.76 42.44 30.93
C GLY A 142 49.63 42.14 32.16
N ALA A 143 49.08 41.53 33.19
CA ALA A 143 49.80 41.17 34.40
C ALA A 143 50.94 40.16 34.14
N ILE A 144 50.66 39.11 33.33
CA ILE A 144 51.68 38.11 32.97
C ILE A 144 52.74 38.69 32.04
N GLY A 145 52.34 39.49 31.03
CA GLY A 145 53.28 40.11 30.07
C GLY A 145 54.20 41.12 30.71
N ASN A 146 53.75 41.79 31.80
CA ASN A 146 54.48 42.81 32.52
C ASN A 146 55.04 42.34 33.87
N ILE A 147 55.08 41.03 34.09
CA ILE A 147 55.56 40.46 35.38
C ILE A 147 56.99 40.91 35.72
N GLY A 148 57.81 41.06 34.73
CA GLY A 148 59.18 41.56 34.92
C GLY A 148 59.25 43.05 35.25
N THR A 149 58.36 43.85 34.72
CA THR A 149 58.23 45.27 35.06
C THR A 149 57.78 45.44 36.51
N ALA A 150 56.79 44.64 36.93
CA ALA A 150 56.35 44.63 38.32
C ALA A 150 57.44 44.15 39.29
N ALA A 151 58.16 43.11 38.94
CA ALA A 151 59.30 42.61 39.71
C ALA A 151 60.44 43.65 39.75
N GLN A 152 60.74 44.31 38.63
CA GLN A 152 61.73 45.38 38.56
C GLN A 152 61.37 46.55 39.49
N GLY A 153 60.10 47.03 39.46
CA GLY A 153 59.61 48.04 40.34
C GLY A 153 59.78 47.64 41.83
N SER A 154 59.32 46.51 42.22
CA SER A 154 59.46 46.02 43.59
C SER A 154 60.89 45.81 44.04
N ILE A 155 61.79 45.34 43.18
CA ILE A 155 63.23 45.23 43.46
C ILE A 155 63.83 46.61 43.63
N GLN A 156 63.49 47.53 42.72
CA GLN A 156 64.00 48.90 42.76
C GLN A 156 63.53 49.66 43.99
N GLU A 157 62.25 49.53 44.39
CA GLU A 157 61.71 50.09 45.65
C GLU A 157 62.43 49.47 46.86
N THR A 158 62.61 48.17 46.86
CA THR A 158 63.34 47.50 47.97
C THR A 158 64.78 47.95 48.04
N PHE A 159 65.49 48.18 46.90
CA PHE A 159 66.82 48.76 46.85
C PHE A 159 66.86 50.16 47.37
N GLN A 160 65.89 51.01 47.00
CA GLN A 160 65.80 52.39 47.52
C GLN A 160 65.54 52.44 49.03
N GLN A 161 64.68 51.58 49.54
CA GLN A 161 64.36 51.46 50.95
C GLN A 161 65.58 50.99 51.74
N LEU A 162 66.34 50.02 51.26
CA LEU A 162 67.61 49.51 51.85
C LEU A 162 68.72 50.59 51.82
N ALA A 163 68.87 51.29 50.71
CA ALA A 163 69.82 52.37 50.60
C ALA A 163 69.48 53.61 51.50
N ALA A 164 68.20 53.85 51.72
CA ALA A 164 67.78 54.90 52.66
C ALA A 164 67.95 54.51 54.14
N SER A 165 67.81 53.23 54.47
CA SER A 165 67.94 52.68 55.83
C SER A 165 69.41 52.40 56.24
N SER A 166 70.32 52.14 55.28
CA SER A 166 71.73 51.91 55.55
C SER A 166 72.58 52.37 54.33
N PRO A 167 73.33 53.47 54.43
CA PRO A 167 74.14 53.99 53.32
C PRO A 167 75.26 53.05 52.87
N GLU A 168 75.78 52.21 53.79
CA GLU A 168 76.82 51.20 53.49
C GLU A 168 76.28 50.06 52.61
N LEU A 169 75.03 49.63 52.89
CA LEU A 169 74.36 48.64 52.03
C LEU A 169 73.95 49.20 50.69
N GLY A 170 73.60 50.50 50.62
CA GLY A 170 73.32 51.20 49.39
C GLY A 170 74.51 51.26 48.43
N ALA A 171 75.73 51.48 48.97
CA ALA A 171 76.98 51.49 48.20
C ALA A 171 77.34 50.12 47.68
N LEU A 172 77.07 49.06 48.43
CA LEU A 172 77.32 47.69 48.04
C LEU A 172 76.38 47.16 46.96
N LEU A 173 75.13 47.69 46.94
CA LEU A 173 74.11 47.36 46.00
C LEU A 173 74.15 48.18 44.69
N GLN A 174 74.79 49.33 44.66
CA GLN A 174 74.91 50.18 43.51
C GLN A 174 75.44 49.49 42.23
N PRO A 175 76.45 48.62 42.30
CA PRO A 175 76.93 47.85 41.10
C PRO A 175 75.89 46.86 40.53
N LEU A 176 74.89 46.46 41.30
CA LEU A 176 73.82 45.51 40.88
C LEU A 176 72.65 46.27 40.24
N ALA A 177 72.47 47.53 40.45
CA ALA A 177 71.38 48.33 39.89
C ALA A 177 71.27 48.25 38.35
N PRO A 178 72.35 48.24 37.56
CA PRO A 178 72.26 48.09 36.10
C PRO A 178 71.79 46.72 35.64
N LEU A 179 71.77 45.71 36.51
CA LEU A 179 71.31 44.38 36.16
C LEU A 179 69.79 44.18 36.27
N ILE A 180 69.15 45.05 37.06
CA ILE A 180 67.70 44.99 37.33
C ILE A 180 66.88 45.13 36.05
N PRO A 181 67.14 46.08 35.14
CA PRO A 181 66.41 46.19 33.88
C PRO A 181 66.55 44.94 33.00
N GLY A 182 67.77 44.35 33.02
CA GLY A 182 68.04 43.10 32.27
C GLY A 182 67.25 41.90 32.77
N ILE A 183 67.06 41.77 34.09
CA ILE A 183 66.23 40.76 34.72
C ILE A 183 64.75 40.98 34.40
N GLY A 184 64.27 42.23 34.54
CA GLY A 184 62.93 42.62 34.22
C GLY A 184 62.54 42.35 32.76
N ASN A 185 63.46 42.70 31.83
CA ASN A 185 63.23 42.41 30.42
C ASN A 185 63.18 40.90 30.08
N LYS A 186 64.05 40.09 30.73
CA LYS A 186 63.99 38.65 30.56
C LYS A 186 62.70 38.04 31.12
N LEU A 187 62.27 38.49 32.28
CA LEU A 187 61.00 38.06 32.89
C LEU A 187 59.80 38.48 32.05
N ASN A 188 59.79 39.70 31.51
CA ASN A 188 58.74 40.13 30.58
C ASN A 188 58.74 39.29 29.30
N GLY A 189 59.92 38.93 28.77
CA GLY A 189 60.04 38.03 27.63
C GLY A 189 59.46 36.62 27.90
N ILE A 190 59.74 36.12 29.13
CA ILE A 190 59.13 34.82 29.57
C ILE A 190 57.62 34.96 29.72
N GLY A 191 57.17 36.08 30.36
CA GLY A 191 55.74 36.36 30.52
C GLY A 191 55.01 36.49 29.18
N GLN A 192 55.61 37.23 28.23
CA GLN A 192 55.06 37.40 26.90
C GLN A 192 55.01 36.04 26.13
N GLY A 193 56.11 35.27 26.23
CA GLY A 193 56.16 33.93 25.63
C GLY A 193 55.10 32.98 26.22
N LEU A 194 54.74 33.13 27.52
CA LEU A 194 53.67 32.37 28.13
C LEU A 194 52.27 32.85 27.61
N VAL A 195 52.05 34.15 27.49
CA VAL A 195 50.84 34.73 26.88
C VAL A 195 50.66 34.24 25.45
N ASP A 196 51.76 34.27 24.66
CA ASP A 196 51.75 33.81 23.27
C ASP A 196 51.54 32.28 23.15
N ALA A 197 52.15 31.52 24.05
CA ALA A 197 51.90 30.06 24.11
C ALA A 197 50.46 29.65 24.47
N LEU A 198 49.75 30.52 25.21
CA LEU A 198 48.38 30.37 25.60
C LEU A 198 47.41 31.06 24.62
N HIS A 199 47.95 31.74 23.61
CA HIS A 199 47.15 32.41 22.58
C HIS A 199 46.87 31.46 21.43
N THR A 200 45.56 31.25 21.11
CA THR A 200 45.13 30.42 19.98
C THR A 200 43.99 31.16 19.28
N ASP A 201 44.09 31.25 17.95
CA ASP A 201 42.99 31.79 17.15
C ASP A 201 41.80 30.83 17.14
N THR A 202 40.79 31.18 17.92
CA THR A 202 39.54 30.43 18.09
C THR A 202 38.42 30.97 17.22
N ARG A 203 38.69 31.90 16.28
CA ARG A 203 37.64 32.47 15.41
C ARG A 203 37.06 31.46 14.46
N ASN A 204 37.85 30.48 14.02
CA ASN A 204 37.37 29.38 13.19
C ASN A 204 37.49 28.08 14.00
N MET A 205 36.33 27.50 14.33
CA MET A 205 36.26 26.26 15.10
C MET A 205 35.67 25.17 14.24
N TYR A 206 36.33 24.04 14.20
CA TYR A 206 35.91 22.84 13.54
C TYR A 206 35.75 21.73 14.59
N ALA A 207 34.63 21.04 14.56
CA ALA A 207 34.42 19.84 15.38
C ALA A 207 33.79 18.73 14.53
N GLY A 208 34.35 17.56 14.61
CA GLY A 208 33.81 16.33 14.04
C GLY A 208 33.70 15.28 15.12
N ALA A 209 32.60 14.52 15.14
CA ALA A 209 32.42 13.44 16.07
C ALA A 209 31.80 12.22 15.39
N VAL A 210 32.29 11.04 15.71
CA VAL A 210 31.65 9.76 15.40
C VAL A 210 31.21 9.15 16.73
N THR A 211 29.92 8.86 16.84
CA THR A 211 29.31 8.30 18.05
C THR A 211 28.71 6.94 17.73
N LEU A 212 29.07 5.94 18.52
CA LEU A 212 28.45 4.62 18.54
C LEU A 212 27.61 4.50 19.82
N THR A 213 26.34 4.11 19.66
CA THR A 213 25.44 3.87 20.80
C THR A 213 24.83 2.48 20.70
N GLN A 214 25.10 1.64 21.69
CA GLN A 214 24.53 0.29 21.82
C GLN A 214 23.55 0.23 22.99
N PRO A 215 22.22 0.11 22.73
CA PRO A 215 21.26 -0.16 23.80
C PRO A 215 21.53 -1.53 24.43
N ILE A 216 21.67 -1.58 25.75
CA ILE A 216 21.80 -2.83 26.53
C ILE A 216 20.48 -3.18 27.20
N PHE A 217 19.86 -2.19 27.83
CA PHE A 217 18.56 -2.35 28.46
C PHE A 217 17.72 -1.09 28.30
N MET A 218 16.52 -1.24 27.76
CA MET A 218 15.59 -0.14 27.49
C MET A 218 14.23 -0.39 28.15
N GLY A 219 14.24 -0.93 29.38
CA GLY A 219 12.99 -1.22 30.11
C GLY A 219 12.08 -2.24 29.41
N GLY A 220 12.58 -3.02 28.46
CA GLY A 220 11.78 -3.92 27.62
C GLY A 220 11.11 -3.26 26.39
N LYS A 221 11.33 -1.94 26.14
CA LYS A 221 10.73 -1.18 25.04
C LYS A 221 11.02 -1.82 23.67
N ILE A 222 12.28 -2.19 23.42
CA ILE A 222 12.70 -2.77 22.12
C ILE A 222 11.99 -4.11 21.89
N ALA A 223 11.91 -4.97 22.90
CA ALA A 223 11.24 -6.26 22.80
C ALA A 223 9.72 -6.11 22.54
N ALA A 224 9.06 -5.19 23.25
CA ALA A 224 7.64 -4.89 23.05
C ALA A 224 7.38 -4.31 21.65
N TYR A 225 8.24 -3.39 21.19
CA TYR A 225 8.14 -2.78 19.85
C TYR A 225 8.32 -3.82 18.73
N ASN A 226 9.27 -4.74 18.86
CA ASN A 226 9.44 -5.84 17.91
C ASN A 226 8.24 -6.81 17.90
N LYS A 227 7.54 -7.00 19.03
CA LYS A 227 6.29 -7.77 19.06
C LYS A 227 5.17 -7.01 18.34
N ILE A 228 5.07 -5.69 18.54
CA ILE A 228 4.08 -4.83 17.86
C ILE A 228 4.24 -4.94 16.34
N THR A 229 5.45 -4.75 15.83
CA THR A 229 5.71 -4.78 14.36
C THR A 229 5.50 -6.18 13.77
N ARG A 230 5.79 -7.25 14.53
CA ARG A 230 5.45 -8.62 14.13
C ARG A 230 3.94 -8.84 14.04
N TYR A 231 3.16 -8.35 15.00
CA TYR A 231 1.70 -8.43 14.94
C TYR A 231 1.13 -7.52 13.85
N ALA A 232 1.75 -6.36 13.59
CA ALA A 232 1.36 -5.47 12.50
C ALA A 232 1.54 -6.12 11.12
N GLU A 233 2.63 -6.87 10.89
CA GLU A 233 2.84 -7.65 9.66
C GLU A 233 1.74 -8.72 9.50
N GLN A 234 1.43 -9.47 10.56
CA GLN A 234 0.35 -10.46 10.54
C GLN A 234 -1.02 -9.82 10.32
N LEU A 235 -1.26 -8.64 10.90
CA LEU A 235 -2.47 -7.85 10.71
C LEU A 235 -2.62 -7.43 9.24
N ALA A 236 -1.56 -6.94 8.61
CA ALA A 236 -1.58 -6.59 7.19
C ALA A 236 -1.88 -7.82 6.29
N GLN A 237 -1.34 -8.99 6.62
CA GLN A 237 -1.64 -10.25 5.94
C GLN A 237 -3.12 -10.64 6.08
N SER A 238 -3.67 -10.54 7.27
CA SER A 238 -5.07 -10.85 7.55
C SER A 238 -6.01 -9.88 6.83
N GLN A 239 -5.69 -8.58 6.81
CA GLN A 239 -6.44 -7.56 6.06
C GLN A 239 -6.39 -7.80 4.54
N HIS A 240 -5.25 -8.25 4.01
CA HIS A 240 -5.12 -8.64 2.61
C HIS A 240 -6.03 -9.84 2.28
N ALA A 241 -6.07 -10.85 3.14
CA ALA A 241 -6.95 -12.01 2.98
C ALA A 241 -8.44 -11.62 3.02
N THR A 242 -8.83 -10.69 3.90
CA THR A 242 -10.18 -10.12 3.90
C THR A 242 -10.48 -9.40 2.56
N GLY A 243 -9.55 -8.58 2.07
CA GLY A 243 -9.68 -7.89 0.78
C GLY A 243 -9.84 -8.84 -0.40
N MET A 244 -9.15 -9.99 -0.38
CA MET A 244 -9.34 -11.04 -1.41
C MET A 244 -10.78 -11.56 -1.41
N GLN A 245 -11.36 -11.85 -0.25
CA GLN A 245 -12.75 -12.31 -0.14
C GLN A 245 -13.75 -11.24 -0.60
N ASP A 246 -13.48 -9.97 -0.33
CA ASP A 246 -14.33 -8.84 -0.78
C ASP A 246 -14.32 -8.73 -2.30
N ILE A 247 -13.17 -8.88 -2.94
CA ILE A 247 -13.03 -8.83 -4.40
C ILE A 247 -13.74 -10.02 -5.05
N ILE A 248 -13.59 -11.23 -4.49
CA ILE A 248 -14.30 -12.42 -4.99
C ILE A 248 -15.80 -12.19 -4.91
N LEU A 249 -16.32 -11.73 -3.76
CA LEU A 249 -17.75 -11.43 -3.61
C LEU A 249 -18.21 -10.38 -4.62
N GLY A 250 -17.48 -9.26 -4.77
CA GLY A 250 -17.81 -8.21 -5.73
C GLY A 250 -17.82 -8.72 -7.18
N THR A 251 -16.88 -9.59 -7.52
CA THR A 251 -16.80 -10.21 -8.85
C THR A 251 -17.99 -11.15 -9.08
N ASP A 252 -18.34 -11.97 -8.10
CA ASP A 252 -19.49 -12.86 -8.18
C ASP A 252 -20.79 -12.08 -8.36
N GLN A 253 -20.97 -10.99 -7.60
CA GLN A 253 -22.15 -10.13 -7.73
C GLN A 253 -22.23 -9.50 -9.13
N ALA A 254 -21.12 -8.97 -9.65
CA ALA A 254 -21.09 -8.40 -10.99
C ALA A 254 -21.36 -9.47 -12.08
N TYR A 255 -20.78 -10.66 -11.93
CA TYR A 255 -21.01 -11.78 -12.86
C TYR A 255 -22.49 -12.18 -12.92
N TRP A 256 -23.11 -12.46 -11.77
CA TRP A 256 -24.52 -12.85 -11.71
C TRP A 256 -25.48 -11.71 -12.10
N GLN A 257 -25.09 -10.46 -11.90
CA GLN A 257 -25.84 -9.30 -12.39
C GLN A 257 -25.87 -9.26 -13.92
N VAL A 258 -24.73 -9.53 -14.59
CA VAL A 258 -24.69 -9.64 -16.07
C VAL A 258 -25.59 -10.79 -16.54
N ILE A 259 -25.51 -11.97 -15.91
CA ILE A 259 -26.37 -13.13 -16.24
C ILE A 259 -27.85 -12.77 -16.07
N SER A 260 -28.22 -12.09 -14.98
CA SER A 260 -29.60 -11.61 -14.78
C SER A 260 -30.07 -10.72 -15.94
N LEU A 261 -29.25 -9.74 -16.32
CA LEU A 261 -29.60 -8.78 -17.37
C LEU A 261 -29.64 -9.41 -18.77
N VAL A 262 -28.77 -10.40 -19.06
CA VAL A 262 -28.85 -11.18 -20.31
C VAL A 262 -30.18 -11.92 -20.40
N ASN A 263 -30.61 -12.58 -19.32
CA ASN A 263 -31.89 -13.30 -19.31
C ASN A 263 -33.08 -12.33 -19.36
N LYS A 264 -33.00 -11.18 -18.71
CA LYS A 264 -34.03 -10.11 -18.79
C LYS A 264 -34.10 -9.50 -20.19
N LYS A 265 -32.96 -9.37 -20.91
CA LYS A 265 -32.97 -8.93 -22.31
C LYS A 265 -33.71 -9.93 -23.20
N LYS A 266 -33.38 -11.24 -23.10
CA LYS A 266 -34.08 -12.30 -23.82
C LYS A 266 -35.60 -12.28 -23.55
N LEU A 267 -35.96 -12.05 -22.28
CA LEU A 267 -37.36 -11.92 -21.87
C LEU A 267 -38.04 -10.67 -22.47
N ALA A 268 -37.38 -9.51 -22.42
CA ALA A 268 -37.90 -8.26 -22.98
C ALA A 268 -38.08 -8.37 -24.52
N GLU A 269 -37.12 -8.96 -25.23
CA GLU A 269 -37.24 -9.24 -26.66
C GLU A 269 -38.40 -10.18 -26.98
N SER A 270 -38.61 -11.20 -26.13
CA SER A 270 -39.74 -12.14 -26.30
C SER A 270 -41.08 -11.46 -26.03
N TYR A 271 -41.14 -10.58 -25.03
CA TYR A 271 -42.31 -9.80 -24.72
C TYR A 271 -42.63 -8.79 -25.83
N LEU A 272 -41.61 -8.09 -26.36
CA LEU A 272 -41.83 -7.16 -27.48
C LEU A 272 -42.41 -7.88 -28.69
N ARG A 273 -41.82 -9.04 -29.09
CA ARG A 273 -42.42 -9.87 -30.18
C ARG A 273 -43.87 -10.27 -29.90
N LEU A 274 -44.19 -10.56 -28.65
CA LEU A 274 -45.54 -10.98 -28.24
C LEU A 274 -46.55 -9.84 -28.40
N VAL A 275 -46.20 -8.60 -28.00
CA VAL A 275 -47.07 -7.43 -28.15
C VAL A 275 -47.16 -6.94 -29.58
N GLN A 276 -46.06 -7.02 -30.36
CA GLN A 276 -46.06 -6.70 -31.80
C GLN A 276 -46.94 -7.67 -32.60
N GLN A 277 -46.96 -8.96 -32.25
CA GLN A 277 -47.89 -9.91 -32.87
C GLN A 277 -49.33 -9.55 -32.56
N LEU A 278 -49.65 -9.18 -31.31
CA LEU A 278 -50.96 -8.73 -30.93
C LEU A 278 -51.38 -7.44 -31.66
N ASP A 279 -50.48 -6.48 -31.85
CA ASP A 279 -50.72 -5.26 -32.64
C ASP A 279 -51.12 -5.60 -34.06
N SER A 280 -50.35 -6.48 -34.72
CA SER A 280 -50.67 -6.95 -36.08
C SER A 280 -52.02 -7.65 -36.17
N ASP A 281 -52.39 -8.44 -35.18
CA ASP A 281 -53.66 -9.17 -35.17
C ASP A 281 -54.84 -8.21 -34.92
N ILE A 282 -54.67 -7.23 -34.03
CA ILE A 282 -55.68 -6.18 -33.79
C ILE A 282 -55.87 -5.27 -35.01
N ASP A 283 -54.81 -4.89 -35.70
CA ASP A 283 -54.91 -4.10 -36.96
C ASP A 283 -55.74 -4.84 -38.02
N LYS A 284 -55.60 -6.16 -38.17
CA LYS A 284 -56.46 -7.00 -39.03
C LYS A 284 -57.91 -7.00 -38.57
N MET A 285 -58.13 -7.16 -37.26
CA MET A 285 -59.49 -7.16 -36.68
C MET A 285 -60.19 -5.81 -36.82
N ILE A 286 -59.45 -4.70 -36.78
CA ILE A 286 -59.99 -3.36 -37.09
C ILE A 286 -60.40 -3.23 -38.56
N ALA A 287 -59.57 -3.80 -39.47
CA ALA A 287 -59.87 -3.79 -40.90
C ALA A 287 -61.16 -4.57 -41.22
N GLU A 288 -61.43 -5.65 -40.51
CA GLU A 288 -62.62 -6.48 -40.62
C GLU A 288 -63.82 -5.94 -39.78
N GLY A 289 -63.62 -4.83 -39.03
CA GLY A 289 -64.66 -4.20 -38.22
C GLY A 289 -65.00 -4.92 -36.89
N VAL A 290 -64.15 -5.84 -36.45
CA VAL A 290 -64.36 -6.69 -35.24
C VAL A 290 -63.71 -6.07 -34.01
N ALA A 291 -62.74 -5.16 -34.16
CA ALA A 291 -62.07 -4.44 -33.08
C ALA A 291 -62.17 -2.91 -33.25
N THR A 292 -62.02 -2.16 -32.17
CA THR A 292 -62.09 -0.70 -32.20
C THR A 292 -60.74 -0.04 -32.40
N LYS A 293 -60.71 1.20 -32.93
CA LYS A 293 -59.47 2.01 -32.98
C LYS A 293 -58.85 2.23 -31.60
N ALA A 294 -59.65 2.26 -30.52
CA ALA A 294 -59.18 2.41 -29.17
C ALA A 294 -58.38 1.17 -28.71
N ASP A 295 -58.80 -0.04 -29.10
CA ASP A 295 -58.07 -1.28 -28.84
C ASP A 295 -56.68 -1.24 -29.52
N GLY A 296 -56.61 -0.84 -30.80
CA GLY A 296 -55.36 -0.69 -31.52
C GLY A 296 -54.42 0.33 -30.89
N LEU A 297 -54.93 1.49 -30.48
CA LEU A 297 -54.09 2.49 -29.80
C LEU A 297 -53.56 1.97 -28.45
N SER A 298 -54.38 1.22 -27.70
CA SER A 298 -53.95 0.61 -26.42
C SER A 298 -52.80 -0.39 -26.60
N VAL A 299 -52.85 -1.21 -27.67
CA VAL A 299 -51.78 -2.14 -27.99
C VAL A 299 -50.52 -1.40 -28.45
N LYS A 300 -50.62 -0.36 -29.27
CA LYS A 300 -49.49 0.47 -29.71
C LYS A 300 -48.77 1.14 -28.56
N VAL A 301 -49.50 1.60 -27.52
CA VAL A 301 -48.90 2.10 -26.29
C VAL A 301 -48.08 1.00 -25.60
N LYS A 302 -48.60 -0.24 -25.56
CA LYS A 302 -47.85 -1.38 -24.98
C LYS A 302 -46.62 -1.78 -25.78
N VAL A 303 -46.64 -1.69 -27.12
CA VAL A 303 -45.44 -1.88 -27.96
C VAL A 303 -44.38 -0.84 -27.60
N ASN A 304 -44.72 0.44 -27.53
CA ASN A 304 -43.79 1.49 -27.14
C ASN A 304 -43.24 1.28 -25.72
N GLU A 305 -44.06 0.87 -24.76
CA GLU A 305 -43.62 0.54 -23.39
C GLU A 305 -42.60 -0.65 -23.40
N ALA A 306 -42.84 -1.65 -24.24
CA ALA A 306 -41.95 -2.80 -24.38
C ALA A 306 -40.59 -2.42 -25.02
N GLU A 307 -40.59 -1.53 -26.04
CA GLU A 307 -39.38 -1.00 -26.67
C GLU A 307 -38.54 -0.18 -25.67
N ILE A 308 -39.21 0.69 -24.89
CA ILE A 308 -38.52 1.46 -23.83
C ILE A 308 -37.90 0.52 -22.79
N LYS A 309 -38.60 -0.53 -22.36
CA LYS A 309 -38.08 -1.51 -21.40
C LYS A 309 -36.89 -2.30 -21.98
N LEU A 310 -36.97 -2.69 -23.24
CA LEU A 310 -35.86 -3.38 -23.91
C LEU A 310 -34.60 -2.49 -23.93
N THR A 311 -34.75 -1.22 -24.35
CA THR A 311 -33.63 -0.26 -24.34
C THR A 311 -33.04 -0.09 -22.95
N GLN A 312 -33.86 0.04 -21.90
CA GLN A 312 -33.40 0.17 -20.52
C GLN A 312 -32.59 -1.05 -20.06
N VAL A 313 -33.01 -2.25 -20.46
CA VAL A 313 -32.29 -3.49 -20.11
C VAL A 313 -30.98 -3.60 -20.90
N GLU A 314 -30.94 -3.19 -22.17
CA GLU A 314 -29.73 -3.17 -22.98
C GLU A 314 -28.69 -2.20 -22.44
N ASP A 315 -29.11 -1.01 -22.05
CA ASP A 315 -28.25 -0.03 -21.40
C ASP A 315 -27.71 -0.56 -20.06
N GLY A 316 -28.60 -1.14 -19.23
CA GLY A 316 -28.22 -1.78 -17.97
C GLY A 316 -27.22 -2.92 -18.15
N LEU A 317 -27.39 -3.76 -19.19
CA LEU A 317 -26.48 -4.84 -19.53
C LEU A 317 -25.11 -4.31 -19.95
N SER A 318 -25.09 -3.28 -20.79
CA SER A 318 -23.83 -2.64 -21.22
C SER A 318 -23.04 -2.10 -20.03
N LEU A 319 -23.71 -1.35 -19.14
CA LEU A 319 -23.08 -0.83 -17.92
C LEU A 319 -22.60 -1.95 -16.99
N SER A 320 -23.38 -3.00 -16.81
CA SER A 320 -23.01 -4.15 -15.97
C SER A 320 -21.80 -4.90 -16.52
N LYS A 321 -21.71 -5.09 -17.85
CA LYS A 321 -20.53 -5.65 -18.52
C LYS A 321 -19.30 -4.78 -18.28
N MET A 322 -19.43 -3.43 -18.37
CA MET A 322 -18.32 -2.51 -18.08
C MET A 322 -17.81 -2.64 -16.62
N VAL A 323 -18.72 -2.81 -15.66
CA VAL A 323 -18.32 -3.03 -14.25
C VAL A 323 -17.55 -4.34 -14.09
N LEU A 324 -18.03 -5.42 -14.71
CA LEU A 324 -17.33 -6.70 -14.67
C LEU A 324 -15.95 -6.62 -15.35
N CYS A 325 -15.84 -5.94 -16.50
CA CYS A 325 -14.58 -5.69 -17.19
C CYS A 325 -13.60 -4.92 -16.29
N GLN A 326 -14.07 -3.88 -15.59
CA GLN A 326 -13.26 -3.11 -14.65
C GLN A 326 -12.72 -4.00 -13.52
N LEU A 327 -13.57 -4.83 -12.92
CA LEU A 327 -13.16 -5.75 -11.84
C LEU A 327 -12.13 -6.78 -12.33
N CYS A 328 -12.32 -7.34 -13.52
CA CYS A 328 -11.40 -8.29 -14.13
C CYS A 328 -10.12 -7.65 -14.69
N GLY A 329 -10.07 -6.32 -14.81
CA GLY A 329 -8.96 -5.59 -15.43
C GLY A 329 -8.88 -5.77 -16.94
N ILE A 330 -10.05 -5.94 -17.58
CA ILE A 330 -10.25 -6.00 -19.04
C ILE A 330 -10.63 -4.61 -19.55
N PRO A 331 -10.30 -4.23 -20.80
CA PRO A 331 -10.77 -2.96 -21.38
C PRO A 331 -12.29 -2.82 -21.32
N LEU A 332 -12.80 -1.63 -20.95
CA LEU A 332 -14.24 -1.41 -20.72
C LEU A 332 -15.11 -1.63 -21.96
N ASN A 333 -14.52 -1.49 -23.15
CA ASN A 333 -15.23 -1.59 -24.44
C ASN A 333 -15.15 -3.00 -25.04
N GLU A 334 -14.60 -3.97 -24.32
CA GLU A 334 -14.50 -5.34 -24.81
C GLU A 334 -15.85 -6.05 -24.70
N ASP A 335 -16.30 -6.66 -25.80
CA ASP A 335 -17.53 -7.45 -25.77
C ASP A 335 -17.24 -8.83 -25.17
N ILE A 336 -17.65 -8.99 -23.91
CA ILE A 336 -17.48 -10.23 -23.16
C ILE A 336 -18.73 -11.10 -23.26
N ARG A 337 -18.53 -12.41 -23.33
CA ARG A 337 -19.58 -13.42 -23.15
C ARG A 337 -19.28 -14.26 -21.91
N LEU A 338 -20.32 -14.59 -21.15
CA LEU A 338 -20.23 -15.42 -19.96
C LEU A 338 -20.70 -16.83 -20.25
N ALA A 339 -20.05 -17.81 -19.63
CA ALA A 339 -20.35 -19.23 -19.87
C ALA A 339 -21.79 -19.60 -19.48
N ASP A 340 -22.35 -18.93 -18.46
CA ASP A 340 -23.68 -19.24 -17.92
C ASP A 340 -24.81 -18.42 -18.60
N GLU A 341 -24.55 -17.65 -19.67
CA GLU A 341 -25.57 -16.86 -20.38
C GLU A 341 -26.65 -17.71 -21.06
N GLU A 342 -26.35 -18.98 -21.38
CA GLU A 342 -27.27 -19.88 -22.08
C GLU A 342 -27.96 -20.88 -21.13
N VAL A 343 -27.62 -20.84 -19.83
CA VAL A 343 -28.18 -21.78 -18.85
C VAL A 343 -29.58 -21.33 -18.41
N GLU A 344 -30.61 -21.92 -18.97
CA GLU A 344 -32.02 -21.61 -18.65
C GLU A 344 -32.43 -21.94 -17.20
N ASN A 345 -31.86 -23.01 -16.62
CA ASN A 345 -32.10 -23.40 -15.23
C ASN A 345 -30.79 -23.43 -14.47
N LEU A 346 -30.50 -22.35 -13.74
CA LEU A 346 -29.39 -22.30 -12.82
C LEU A 346 -29.59 -23.34 -11.71
N LEU A 347 -28.90 -24.51 -11.83
CA LEU A 347 -28.96 -25.54 -10.82
C LEU A 347 -28.57 -24.98 -9.46
N VAL A 348 -29.50 -25.01 -8.55
CA VAL A 348 -29.27 -24.67 -7.14
C VAL A 348 -28.70 -25.93 -6.51
N ALA A 349 -27.40 -25.97 -6.28
CA ALA A 349 -26.83 -27.03 -5.46
C ALA A 349 -27.46 -26.90 -4.06
N ASP A 350 -28.06 -27.98 -3.58
CA ASP A 350 -28.52 -28.11 -2.21
C ASP A 350 -27.26 -28.13 -1.31
N GLU A 351 -26.77 -26.95 -0.93
CA GLU A 351 -25.76 -26.86 0.11
C GLU A 351 -26.46 -27.08 1.46
N ALA A 352 -26.56 -28.34 1.79
CA ALA A 352 -27.17 -28.84 2.99
C ALA A 352 -26.61 -28.18 4.26
N GLN A 353 -27.54 -27.76 5.12
CA GLN A 353 -27.47 -27.84 6.58
C GLN A 353 -26.06 -27.72 7.19
N ALA A 354 -25.65 -26.53 7.47
CA ALA A 354 -24.55 -26.33 8.39
C ALA A 354 -25.10 -26.09 9.79
N SER A 355 -25.16 -27.14 10.56
CA SER A 355 -25.45 -27.07 12.00
C SER A 355 -24.34 -26.34 12.79
N ASP A 356 -23.24 -25.93 12.11
CA ASP A 356 -22.05 -25.35 12.77
C ASP A 356 -21.46 -24.13 12.02
N ASN A 357 -22.34 -23.38 11.33
CA ASN A 357 -21.92 -22.19 10.55
C ASN A 357 -21.24 -21.12 11.41
N VAL A 358 -21.72 -20.91 12.63
CA VAL A 358 -21.18 -19.90 13.56
C VAL A 358 -19.81 -20.28 14.05
N ALA A 359 -19.60 -21.55 14.48
CA ALA A 359 -18.28 -22.00 14.94
C ALA A 359 -17.26 -21.94 13.79
N THR A 360 -17.65 -22.34 12.58
CA THR A 360 -16.82 -22.21 11.37
C THR A 360 -16.44 -20.75 11.10
N ALA A 361 -17.38 -19.81 11.21
CA ALA A 361 -17.12 -18.40 11.03
C ALA A 361 -16.15 -17.84 12.07
N LEU A 362 -16.36 -18.15 13.35
CA LEU A 362 -15.49 -17.71 14.43
C LEU A 362 -14.04 -18.23 14.29
N ALA A 363 -13.86 -19.40 13.65
CA ALA A 363 -12.54 -19.98 13.41
C ALA A 363 -11.84 -19.40 12.16
N ASN A 364 -12.60 -19.10 11.09
CA ASN A 364 -12.04 -18.81 9.76
C ASN A 364 -12.05 -17.35 9.35
N ARG A 365 -12.83 -16.48 10.03
CA ARG A 365 -12.93 -15.08 9.60
C ARG A 365 -11.66 -14.30 9.90
N GLU A 366 -11.05 -13.79 8.84
CA GLU A 366 -9.82 -13.01 8.92
C GLU A 366 -10.01 -11.64 9.61
N GLU A 367 -11.22 -11.07 9.60
CA GLU A 367 -11.53 -9.85 10.34
C GLU A 367 -11.41 -10.05 11.85
N LEU A 368 -11.83 -11.21 12.38
CA LEU A 368 -11.67 -11.53 13.79
C LEU A 368 -10.20 -11.71 14.16
N ARG A 369 -9.42 -12.34 13.27
CA ARG A 369 -7.99 -12.46 13.43
C ARG A 369 -7.30 -11.09 13.41
N SER A 370 -7.72 -10.19 12.53
CA SER A 370 -7.24 -8.80 12.47
C SER A 370 -7.46 -8.05 13.78
N LEU A 371 -8.66 -8.17 14.36
CA LEU A 371 -9.00 -7.53 15.64
C LEU A 371 -8.25 -8.16 16.83
N ASP A 372 -8.05 -9.48 16.85
CA ASP A 372 -7.24 -10.14 17.88
C ASP A 372 -5.78 -9.67 17.82
N LEU A 373 -5.22 -9.54 16.62
CA LEU A 373 -3.88 -8.99 16.43
C LEU A 373 -3.80 -7.53 16.85
N ALA A 374 -4.82 -6.72 16.56
CA ALA A 374 -4.91 -5.34 17.04
C ALA A 374 -4.95 -5.28 18.57
N ALA A 375 -5.75 -6.13 19.23
CA ALA A 375 -5.78 -6.21 20.69
C ALA A 375 -4.41 -6.62 21.28
N LYS A 376 -3.68 -7.53 20.62
CA LYS A 376 -2.31 -7.90 20.99
C LYS A 376 -1.33 -6.74 20.83
N ILE A 377 -1.47 -5.92 19.78
CA ILE A 377 -0.67 -4.70 19.56
C ILE A 377 -0.91 -3.72 20.73
N TYR A 378 -2.17 -3.43 21.06
CA TYR A 378 -2.50 -2.55 22.18
C TYR A 378 -1.99 -3.09 23.52
N ALA A 379 -2.04 -4.39 23.75
CA ALA A 379 -1.44 -5.01 24.93
C ALA A 379 0.09 -4.79 24.99
N GLN A 380 0.80 -4.83 23.87
CA GLN A 380 2.23 -4.52 23.82
C GLN A 380 2.51 -3.01 23.93
N LYS A 381 1.63 -2.12 23.47
CA LYS A 381 1.75 -0.67 23.70
C LYS A 381 1.77 -0.34 25.20
N VAL A 382 1.01 -1.05 26.04
CA VAL A 382 1.10 -0.93 27.50
C VAL A 382 2.54 -1.18 27.99
N ASN A 383 3.22 -2.19 27.44
CA ASN A 383 4.60 -2.52 27.81
C ASN A 383 5.58 -1.44 27.31
N VAL A 384 5.37 -0.88 26.11
CA VAL A 384 6.16 0.25 25.59
C VAL A 384 6.03 1.47 26.51
N THR A 385 4.79 1.85 26.86
CA THR A 385 4.52 2.97 27.78
C THR A 385 5.14 2.74 29.15
N ARG A 386 5.04 1.52 29.71
CA ARG A 386 5.68 1.17 30.97
C ARG A 386 7.19 1.31 30.90
N ALA A 387 7.81 0.90 29.79
CA ALA A 387 9.26 0.95 29.59
C ALA A 387 9.83 2.39 29.64
N GLU A 388 9.03 3.41 29.33
CA GLU A 388 9.46 4.82 29.38
C GLU A 388 9.76 5.30 30.81
N PHE A 389 9.21 4.61 31.81
CA PHE A 389 9.39 4.91 33.23
C PHE A 389 10.33 3.91 33.94
N LEU A 390 10.96 3.02 33.19
CA LEU A 390 11.96 2.08 33.70
C LEU A 390 13.38 2.57 33.43
N PRO A 391 14.39 2.13 34.19
CA PRO A 391 15.78 2.43 33.92
C PRO A 391 16.18 2.02 32.49
N THR A 392 17.05 2.83 31.87
CA THR A 392 17.64 2.50 30.58
C THR A 392 19.15 2.51 30.68
N VAL A 393 19.82 1.57 30.01
CA VAL A 393 21.27 1.41 29.96
C VAL A 393 21.71 1.31 28.50
N ALA A 394 22.68 2.15 28.12
CA ALA A 394 23.31 2.10 26.81
C ALA A 394 24.82 2.22 26.96
N LEU A 395 25.57 1.49 26.15
CA LEU A 395 26.99 1.73 25.96
C LEU A 395 27.19 2.78 24.87
N THR A 396 28.13 3.69 25.10
CA THR A 396 28.49 4.74 24.15
C THR A 396 29.99 4.72 23.90
N ALA A 397 30.37 4.89 22.64
CA ALA A 397 31.75 5.15 22.26
C ALA A 397 31.76 6.35 21.33
N ASN A 398 32.67 7.29 21.60
CA ASN A 398 32.78 8.53 20.85
C ASN A 398 34.23 8.70 20.39
N TYR A 399 34.43 9.11 19.16
CA TYR A 399 35.67 9.67 18.65
C TYR A 399 35.40 11.09 18.18
N MET A 400 36.04 12.06 18.82
CA MET A 400 35.86 13.48 18.54
C MET A 400 37.17 14.08 18.05
N VAL A 401 37.11 14.88 17.01
CA VAL A 401 38.23 15.65 16.45
C VAL A 401 37.84 17.12 16.48
N THR A 402 38.71 17.95 17.02
CA THR A 402 38.48 19.41 17.07
C THR A 402 39.70 20.19 16.59
N ASN A 403 39.44 21.35 16.00
CA ASN A 403 40.43 22.39 15.73
C ASN A 403 39.78 23.75 16.10
N PRO A 404 40.32 24.54 17.03
CA PRO A 404 41.47 24.24 17.91
C PRO A 404 41.27 22.97 18.76
N SER A 405 42.37 22.29 19.06
CA SER A 405 42.37 21.11 19.90
C SER A 405 41.96 21.45 21.32
N LEU A 406 40.98 20.73 21.85
CA LEU A 406 40.57 20.83 23.26
C LEU A 406 41.43 19.96 24.21
N VAL A 407 42.30 19.11 23.64
CA VAL A 407 43.01 18.05 24.38
C VAL A 407 44.34 18.58 24.94
N ASN A 408 45.03 19.51 24.26
CA ASN A 408 46.32 20.04 24.67
C ASN A 408 46.35 21.56 24.58
N GLY A 409 45.51 22.27 25.36
CA GLY A 409 45.63 23.70 25.55
C GLY A 409 45.29 24.55 24.32
N PHE A 410 44.21 24.29 23.63
CA PHE A 410 43.71 25.09 22.48
C PHE A 410 44.69 25.26 21.30
N GLU A 411 45.54 24.25 21.07
CA GLU A 411 46.45 24.25 19.95
C GLU A 411 45.70 24.31 18.61
N ASN A 412 46.08 25.21 17.68
CA ASN A 412 45.45 25.33 16.36
C ASN A 412 45.85 24.19 15.42
N LYS A 413 45.48 22.95 15.83
CA LYS A 413 45.71 21.72 15.08
C LYS A 413 44.54 20.78 15.29
N PHE A 414 44.24 19.97 14.30
CA PHE A 414 43.29 18.88 14.45
C PHE A 414 43.84 17.80 15.37
N ARG A 415 43.17 17.55 16.48
CA ARG A 415 43.48 16.43 17.37
C ARG A 415 42.24 15.65 17.72
N GLY A 416 42.35 14.36 17.76
CA GLY A 416 41.29 13.42 18.09
C GLY A 416 41.40 12.88 19.50
N MET A 417 40.24 12.61 20.10
CA MET A 417 40.08 11.97 21.39
C MET A 417 39.00 10.93 21.30
N TRP A 418 39.18 9.75 21.87
CA TRP A 418 38.16 8.75 22.01
C TRP A 418 37.72 8.62 23.48
N ALA A 419 36.44 8.27 23.66
CA ALA A 419 35.89 7.98 24.96
C ALA A 419 34.91 6.80 24.84
N VAL A 420 34.92 5.89 25.79
CA VAL A 420 33.97 4.79 25.92
C VAL A 420 33.35 4.85 27.30
N GLY A 421 32.05 4.69 27.37
CA GLY A 421 31.31 4.76 28.63
C GLY A 421 29.98 4.04 28.60
N ALA A 422 29.34 4.00 29.75
CA ALA A 422 27.96 3.53 29.89
C ALA A 422 27.08 4.69 30.35
N MET A 423 25.95 4.87 29.67
CA MET A 423 24.93 5.83 30.05
C MET A 423 23.79 5.08 30.75
N VAL A 424 23.50 5.46 31.98
CA VAL A 424 22.36 4.95 32.76
C VAL A 424 21.41 6.11 33.02
N LYS A 425 20.16 5.97 32.58
CA LYS A 425 19.09 6.94 32.86
C LYS A 425 18.03 6.28 33.72
N ILE A 426 17.78 6.82 34.88
CA ILE A 426 16.79 6.32 35.84
C ILE A 426 15.79 7.45 36.13
N PRO A 427 14.54 7.38 35.62
CA PRO A 427 13.51 8.34 36.00
C PRO A 427 13.16 8.15 37.50
N ILE A 428 13.40 9.16 38.32
CA ILE A 428 13.18 9.04 39.77
C ILE A 428 11.78 9.54 40.16
N TRP A 429 11.38 10.71 39.66
CA TRP A 429 10.14 11.34 40.04
C TRP A 429 9.46 12.09 38.92
N ASN A 430 8.21 11.75 38.61
CA ASN A 430 7.41 12.35 37.52
C ASN A 430 5.96 12.62 37.97
N TRP A 431 5.74 12.95 39.25
CA TRP A 431 4.42 13.32 39.77
C TRP A 431 3.29 12.31 39.43
N GLY A 432 3.60 11.03 39.28
CA GLY A 432 2.65 9.99 38.93
C GLY A 432 2.28 9.89 37.45
N GLU A 433 2.91 10.66 36.58
CA GLU A 433 2.67 10.66 35.11
C GLU A 433 2.72 9.22 34.55
N GLY A 434 3.73 8.44 34.93
CA GLY A 434 3.90 7.06 34.47
C GLY A 434 2.72 6.16 34.82
N MET A 435 2.21 6.32 36.03
CA MET A 435 1.03 5.56 36.50
C MET A 435 -0.20 5.89 35.66
N TYR A 436 -0.46 7.18 35.40
CA TYR A 436 -1.62 7.62 34.60
C TYR A 436 -1.50 7.20 33.15
N LYS A 437 -0.32 7.35 32.52
CA LYS A 437 -0.09 6.91 31.14
C LYS A 437 -0.26 5.40 30.98
N VAL A 438 0.24 4.60 31.92
CA VAL A 438 0.05 3.15 31.90
C VAL A 438 -1.42 2.77 32.11
N LYS A 439 -2.16 3.49 32.99
CA LYS A 439 -3.61 3.29 33.13
C LYS A 439 -4.37 3.63 31.85
N ALA A 440 -4.03 4.73 31.18
CA ALA A 440 -4.61 5.11 29.90
C ALA A 440 -4.33 4.05 28.81
N ALA A 441 -3.08 3.60 28.67
CA ALA A 441 -2.73 2.54 27.72
C ALA A 441 -3.45 1.20 28.01
N LYS A 442 -3.67 0.86 29.28
CA LYS A 442 -4.48 -0.31 29.67
C LYS A 442 -5.94 -0.14 29.27
N ALA A 443 -6.51 1.07 29.44
CA ALA A 443 -7.87 1.36 29.00
C ALA A 443 -8.00 1.21 27.46
N GLU A 444 -7.03 1.69 26.66
CA GLU A 444 -6.98 1.48 25.21
C GLU A 444 -6.92 -0.03 24.86
N ALA A 445 -6.11 -0.81 25.56
CA ALA A 445 -6.06 -2.25 25.36
C ALA A 445 -7.39 -2.95 25.71
N ASN A 446 -8.12 -2.47 26.71
CA ASN A 446 -9.45 -2.98 27.03
C ASN A 446 -10.49 -2.59 25.98
N ILE A 447 -10.43 -1.36 25.45
CA ILE A 447 -11.27 -0.92 24.31
C ILE A 447 -11.09 -1.88 23.12
N ALA A 448 -9.85 -2.20 22.75
CA ALA A 448 -9.59 -3.13 21.65
C ALA A 448 -10.13 -4.55 21.92
N ARG A 449 -10.11 -5.01 23.19
CA ARG A 449 -10.73 -6.30 23.57
C ARG A 449 -12.26 -6.27 23.47
N TYR A 450 -12.89 -5.17 23.91
CA TYR A 450 -14.34 -5.01 23.77
C TYR A 450 -14.76 -4.94 22.32
N GLN A 451 -13.99 -4.26 21.47
CA GLN A 451 -14.23 -4.23 20.01
C GLN A 451 -14.18 -5.64 19.41
N LEU A 452 -13.21 -6.46 19.81
CA LEU A 452 -13.14 -7.86 19.37
C LEU A 452 -14.37 -8.66 19.84
N SER A 453 -14.84 -8.46 21.08
CA SER A 453 -16.02 -9.14 21.60
C SER A 453 -17.28 -8.71 20.85
N ASP A 454 -17.48 -7.41 20.64
CA ASP A 454 -18.60 -6.83 19.90
C ASP A 454 -18.67 -7.37 18.46
N VAL A 455 -17.51 -7.44 17.79
CA VAL A 455 -17.47 -7.98 16.41
C VAL A 455 -17.73 -9.48 16.38
N LYS A 456 -17.35 -10.25 17.41
CA LYS A 456 -17.74 -11.67 17.51
C LYS A 456 -19.25 -11.85 17.56
N GLU A 457 -19.94 -11.05 18.37
CA GLU A 457 -21.41 -11.06 18.46
C GLU A 457 -22.06 -10.64 17.12
N LYS A 458 -21.49 -9.61 16.45
CA LYS A 458 -21.95 -9.20 15.12
C LYS A 458 -21.72 -10.27 14.06
N VAL A 459 -20.64 -11.02 14.12
CA VAL A 459 -20.36 -12.15 13.21
C VAL A 459 -21.40 -13.25 13.42
N GLU A 460 -21.72 -13.61 14.66
CA GLU A 460 -22.77 -14.57 14.96
C GLU A 460 -24.13 -14.15 14.35
N LEU A 461 -24.49 -12.87 14.55
CA LEU A 461 -25.70 -12.31 13.96
C LEU A 461 -25.68 -12.35 12.43
N GLN A 462 -24.55 -11.97 11.79
CA GLN A 462 -24.41 -11.97 10.33
C GLN A 462 -24.53 -13.37 9.74
N VAL A 463 -23.94 -14.39 10.36
CA VAL A 463 -24.02 -15.77 9.90
C VAL A 463 -25.46 -16.30 10.00
N ASN A 464 -26.14 -16.04 11.11
CA ASN A 464 -27.53 -16.41 11.29
C ASN A 464 -28.45 -15.71 10.26
N GLN A 465 -28.24 -14.40 10.01
CA GLN A 465 -28.95 -13.67 8.96
C GLN A 465 -28.68 -14.22 7.56
N ALA A 466 -27.42 -14.55 7.26
CA ALA A 466 -27.04 -15.12 5.96
C ALA A 466 -27.71 -16.50 5.75
N THR A 467 -27.70 -17.35 6.78
CA THR A 467 -28.37 -18.65 6.76
C THR A 467 -29.88 -18.50 6.55
N PHE A 468 -30.50 -17.53 7.25
CA PHE A 468 -31.91 -17.23 7.06
C PHE A 468 -32.22 -16.78 5.63
N LYS A 469 -31.38 -15.89 5.05
CA LYS A 469 -31.55 -15.40 3.67
C LYS A 469 -31.42 -16.50 2.62
N VAL A 470 -30.53 -17.49 2.80
CA VAL A 470 -30.44 -18.66 1.89
C VAL A 470 -31.75 -19.44 1.91
N ASN A 471 -32.31 -19.71 3.10
CA ASN A 471 -33.58 -20.44 3.23
C ASN A 471 -34.76 -19.63 2.64
N GLU A 472 -34.76 -18.30 2.84
CA GLU A 472 -35.78 -17.39 2.27
C GLU A 472 -35.70 -17.38 0.75
N ALA A 473 -34.50 -17.25 0.17
CA ALA A 473 -34.30 -17.26 -1.28
C ALA A 473 -34.75 -18.57 -1.92
N GLY A 474 -34.49 -19.70 -1.29
CA GLY A 474 -34.99 -21.00 -1.75
C GLY A 474 -36.52 -21.07 -1.78
N LYS A 475 -37.19 -20.60 -0.71
CA LYS A 475 -38.66 -20.53 -0.66
C LYS A 475 -39.22 -19.57 -1.71
N LYS A 476 -38.58 -18.39 -1.88
CA LYS A 476 -38.96 -17.40 -2.89
C LYS A 476 -38.86 -17.98 -4.30
N LEU A 477 -37.81 -18.70 -4.61
CA LEU A 477 -37.64 -19.38 -5.90
C LEU A 477 -38.75 -20.41 -6.16
N ALA A 478 -39.07 -21.24 -5.17
CA ALA A 478 -40.17 -22.21 -5.28
C ALA A 478 -41.53 -21.53 -5.54
N MET A 479 -41.81 -20.39 -4.86
CA MET A 479 -43.02 -19.64 -5.09
C MET A 479 -43.01 -18.94 -6.45
N ALA A 480 -41.91 -18.32 -6.86
CA ALA A 480 -41.78 -17.66 -8.16
C ALA A 480 -41.95 -18.66 -9.32
N THR A 481 -41.41 -19.88 -9.17
CA THR A 481 -41.58 -20.94 -10.16
C THR A 481 -43.05 -21.33 -10.31
N LYS A 482 -43.78 -21.55 -9.19
CA LYS A 482 -45.22 -21.84 -9.24
C LYS A 482 -46.02 -20.69 -9.83
N ASN A 483 -45.68 -19.45 -9.50
CA ASN A 483 -46.35 -18.28 -10.05
C ASN A 483 -46.16 -18.18 -11.56
N MET A 484 -44.90 -18.46 -12.01
CA MET A 484 -44.57 -18.49 -13.43
C MET A 484 -45.40 -19.53 -14.21
N GLU A 485 -45.50 -20.79 -13.71
CA GLU A 485 -46.32 -21.84 -14.31
C GLU A 485 -47.79 -21.38 -14.47
N LYS A 486 -48.33 -20.70 -13.45
CA LYS A 486 -49.73 -20.19 -13.51
C LYS A 486 -49.90 -19.01 -14.46
N ALA A 487 -48.92 -18.09 -14.50
CA ALA A 487 -48.94 -16.96 -15.42
C ALA A 487 -48.82 -17.40 -16.89
N GLU A 488 -48.00 -18.44 -17.17
CA GLU A 488 -47.87 -19.02 -18.49
C GLU A 488 -49.17 -19.70 -18.95
N GLU A 489 -49.80 -20.45 -18.06
CA GLU A 489 -51.08 -21.08 -18.35
C GLU A 489 -52.19 -20.05 -18.57
N ASN A 490 -52.25 -19.01 -17.72
CA ASN A 490 -53.17 -17.88 -17.88
C ASN A 490 -53.01 -17.17 -19.23
N LEU A 491 -51.76 -16.90 -19.64
CA LEU A 491 -51.45 -16.30 -20.92
C LEU A 491 -51.91 -17.19 -22.09
N ARG A 492 -51.70 -18.51 -21.98
CA ARG A 492 -52.13 -19.49 -22.97
C ARG A 492 -53.65 -19.44 -23.16
N TYR A 493 -54.43 -19.45 -22.06
CA TYR A 493 -55.91 -19.39 -22.12
C TYR A 493 -56.42 -18.03 -22.57
N ALA A 494 -55.76 -16.93 -22.16
CA ALA A 494 -56.13 -15.59 -22.61
C ALA A 494 -55.95 -15.45 -24.14
N LYS A 495 -54.86 -15.97 -24.69
CA LYS A 495 -54.61 -15.99 -26.15
C LYS A 495 -55.66 -16.82 -26.89
N LEU A 496 -55.97 -18.01 -26.39
CA LEU A 496 -56.96 -18.88 -27.00
C LEU A 496 -58.35 -18.25 -26.97
N GLY A 497 -58.80 -17.73 -25.82
CA GLY A 497 -60.07 -17.04 -25.71
C GLY A 497 -60.18 -15.77 -26.54
N PHE A 498 -59.07 -15.07 -26.76
CA PHE A 498 -58.99 -13.94 -27.67
C PHE A 498 -59.16 -14.37 -29.14
N SER A 499 -58.45 -15.43 -29.57
CA SER A 499 -58.61 -15.95 -30.94
C SER A 499 -60.01 -16.44 -31.26
N GLU A 500 -60.72 -16.93 -30.25
CA GLU A 500 -62.13 -17.35 -30.36
C GLU A 500 -63.14 -16.19 -30.18
N GLY A 501 -62.66 -14.95 -29.96
CA GLY A 501 -63.50 -13.77 -29.80
C GLY A 501 -64.25 -13.69 -28.45
N VAL A 502 -63.89 -14.53 -27.47
CA VAL A 502 -64.57 -14.61 -26.14
C VAL A 502 -63.94 -13.65 -25.11
N ILE A 503 -62.65 -13.37 -25.26
CA ILE A 503 -61.89 -12.54 -24.32
C ILE A 503 -61.47 -11.22 -25.00
N PRO A 504 -61.64 -10.04 -24.32
CA PRO A 504 -61.25 -8.75 -24.89
C PRO A 504 -59.71 -8.56 -24.87
N THR A 505 -59.22 -7.68 -25.73
CA THR A 505 -57.80 -7.30 -25.87
C THR A 505 -57.15 -6.94 -24.55
N SER A 506 -57.85 -6.24 -23.66
CA SER A 506 -57.37 -5.82 -22.34
C SER A 506 -56.91 -7.00 -21.47
N ASN A 507 -57.65 -8.10 -21.49
CA ASN A 507 -57.33 -9.28 -20.70
C ASN A 507 -56.09 -10.01 -21.23
N VAL A 508 -55.87 -10.00 -22.55
CA VAL A 508 -54.63 -10.53 -23.15
C VAL A 508 -53.45 -9.70 -22.74
N LEU A 509 -53.56 -8.35 -22.78
CA LEU A 509 -52.50 -7.45 -22.35
C LEU A 509 -52.19 -7.61 -20.85
N GLU A 510 -53.19 -7.81 -20.02
CA GLU A 510 -53.02 -8.08 -18.59
C GLU A 510 -52.28 -9.42 -18.37
N ALA A 511 -52.72 -10.48 -19.05
CA ALA A 511 -52.06 -11.81 -18.97
C ALA A 511 -50.63 -11.77 -19.49
N GLN A 512 -50.33 -11.03 -20.56
CA GLN A 512 -48.98 -10.81 -21.07
C GLN A 512 -48.08 -10.08 -20.04
N THR A 513 -48.63 -9.05 -19.39
CA THR A 513 -47.92 -8.27 -18.36
C THR A 513 -47.67 -9.13 -17.11
N ALA A 514 -48.64 -9.93 -16.68
CA ALA A 514 -48.51 -10.86 -15.55
C ALA A 514 -47.45 -11.94 -15.84
N TRP A 515 -47.43 -12.48 -17.06
CA TRP A 515 -46.41 -13.43 -17.49
C TRP A 515 -44.99 -12.81 -17.49
N LEU A 516 -44.84 -11.59 -18.03
CA LEU A 516 -43.55 -10.85 -18.02
C LEU A 516 -43.06 -10.65 -16.59
N SER A 517 -43.92 -10.21 -15.67
CA SER A 517 -43.56 -10.02 -14.26
C SER A 517 -43.16 -11.33 -13.59
N ALA A 518 -43.96 -12.40 -13.75
CA ALA A 518 -43.67 -13.70 -13.16
C ALA A 518 -42.35 -14.31 -13.65
N GLN A 519 -42.02 -14.15 -14.94
CA GLN A 519 -40.75 -14.60 -15.51
C GLN A 519 -39.57 -13.78 -14.99
N SER A 520 -39.74 -12.46 -14.88
CA SER A 520 -38.71 -11.60 -14.28
C SER A 520 -38.46 -11.98 -12.81
N ASP A 521 -39.53 -12.18 -12.03
CA ASP A 521 -39.43 -12.59 -10.62
C ASP A 521 -38.74 -13.95 -10.45
N LYS A 522 -38.96 -14.89 -11.36
CA LYS A 522 -38.26 -16.20 -11.37
C LYS A 522 -36.78 -16.02 -11.64
N ILE A 523 -36.38 -15.20 -12.63
CA ILE A 523 -34.99 -14.90 -12.93
C ILE A 523 -34.31 -14.27 -11.69
N ASP A 524 -34.93 -13.27 -11.10
CA ASP A 524 -34.40 -12.60 -9.90
C ASP A 524 -34.26 -13.56 -8.73
N ALA A 525 -35.25 -14.44 -8.50
CA ALA A 525 -35.16 -15.45 -7.44
C ALA A 525 -34.03 -16.48 -7.66
N GLN A 526 -33.78 -16.90 -8.91
CA GLN A 526 -32.65 -17.78 -9.23
C GLN A 526 -31.31 -17.14 -8.92
N ILE A 527 -31.13 -15.87 -9.27
CA ILE A 527 -29.93 -15.09 -8.97
C ILE A 527 -29.78 -14.85 -7.47
N ASP A 528 -30.86 -14.52 -6.77
CA ASP A 528 -30.87 -14.33 -5.31
C ASP A 528 -30.36 -15.58 -4.58
N VAL A 529 -30.74 -16.78 -5.01
CA VAL A 529 -30.25 -18.02 -4.41
C VAL A 529 -28.74 -18.15 -4.58
N LYS A 530 -28.19 -17.85 -5.77
CA LYS A 530 -26.74 -17.90 -6.02
C LYS A 530 -26.00 -16.88 -5.16
N LEU A 531 -26.46 -15.65 -5.12
CA LEU A 531 -25.82 -14.57 -4.37
C LEU A 531 -25.89 -14.80 -2.86
N THR A 532 -27.01 -15.29 -2.33
CA THR A 532 -27.14 -15.58 -0.89
C THR A 532 -26.23 -16.71 -0.45
N GLN A 533 -26.00 -17.74 -1.28
CA GLN A 533 -25.02 -18.81 -1.03
C GLN A 533 -23.60 -18.27 -0.98
N VAL A 534 -23.19 -17.40 -1.93
CA VAL A 534 -21.86 -16.78 -1.93
C VAL A 534 -21.70 -15.90 -0.68
N TYR A 535 -22.74 -15.14 -0.32
CA TYR A 535 -22.71 -14.29 0.87
C TYR A 535 -22.59 -15.12 2.16
N LEU A 536 -23.27 -16.27 2.25
CA LEU A 536 -23.14 -17.19 3.38
C LEU A 536 -21.70 -17.72 3.49
N ARG A 537 -21.09 -18.17 2.38
CA ARG A 537 -19.67 -18.61 2.37
C ARG A 537 -18.73 -17.50 2.83
N LYS A 538 -18.95 -16.26 2.39
CA LYS A 538 -18.19 -15.11 2.88
C LYS A 538 -18.39 -14.89 4.38
N SER A 539 -19.64 -14.93 4.85
CA SER A 539 -19.93 -14.72 6.28
C SER A 539 -19.32 -15.81 7.18
N MET A 540 -19.08 -17.01 6.63
CA MET A 540 -18.34 -18.08 7.29
C MET A 540 -16.82 -17.99 7.13
N GLY A 541 -16.28 -17.06 6.33
CA GLY A 541 -14.85 -16.96 6.03
C GLY A 541 -14.31 -18.09 5.16
N THR A 542 -15.18 -18.79 4.42
CA THR A 542 -14.83 -19.95 3.56
C THR A 542 -14.82 -19.61 2.07
N LEU A 543 -15.06 -18.37 1.69
CA LEU A 543 -15.01 -17.91 0.31
C LEU A 543 -13.54 -17.84 -0.16
N LYS A 544 -13.22 -18.64 -1.19
CA LYS A 544 -11.88 -18.77 -1.76
C LYS A 544 -11.91 -18.57 -3.26
#